data_aec66eea6e0b13ec11627cb1f5b4eaf0
#
_entry.id   aec66eea6e0b13ec11627cb1f5b4eaf0
#
_cell.length_a   1.000
_cell.length_b   1.000
_cell.length_c   1.000
_cell.angle_alpha   90.00
_cell.angle_beta   90.00
_cell.angle_gamma   90.00
#
_symmetry.space_group_name_H-M   'P 1'
#
loop_
_entity.id
_entity.type
_entity.pdbx_description
1 polymer ?
#
loop_
_entity_poly.entity_id
_entity_poly.type
_entity_poly.pdbx_seq_one_letter_code
_entity_poly.pdbx_strand_id
1 'polypeptide(L)'
;MQIVMFDRQSIFIHGMKISLQQRIPGVSIQGASQADELWQKLESYPEALVMLDGDQDGEFCYWLLQKTVVQFPEVKVLITATDCNKRWLQEVIHFNVLAIVPRDSTVETFALAVNSAAMGMMFLPGEGH
;
A
#
# COMPACT_ATOMS: atom_id res chain seq x y z
N MET A 1 0.47 8.05 -12.21
CA MET A 1 0.32 6.88 -11.30
C MET A 1 -0.74 7.18 -10.28
N GLN A 2 -1.64 6.23 -10.05
CA GLN A 2 -2.70 6.36 -9.05
C GLN A 2 -2.39 5.49 -7.85
N ILE A 3 -2.51 6.07 -6.66
CA ILE A 3 -2.36 5.37 -5.39
C ILE A 3 -3.64 5.54 -4.60
N VAL A 4 -4.17 4.45 -4.04
CA VAL A 4 -5.27 4.51 -3.08
C VAL A 4 -4.71 4.07 -1.73
N MET A 5 -4.75 4.98 -0.75
CA MET A 5 -4.27 4.69 0.60
C MET A 5 -5.43 4.30 1.49
N PHE A 6 -5.41 3.07 1.98
CA PHE A 6 -6.35 2.59 2.98
C PHE A 6 -5.68 2.71 4.35
N ASP A 7 -6.05 3.72 5.11
CA ASP A 7 -5.35 4.06 6.35
C ASP A 7 -6.32 4.68 7.34
N ARG A 8 -6.15 4.37 8.63
CA ARG A 8 -6.96 4.91 9.71
C ARG A 8 -6.61 6.36 10.03
N GLN A 9 -5.39 6.79 9.71
CA GLN A 9 -4.89 8.09 10.10
C GLN A 9 -4.89 9.06 8.92
N SER A 10 -5.86 9.97 8.92
CA SER A 10 -5.98 10.95 7.85
C SER A 10 -4.73 11.84 7.73
N ILE A 11 -4.07 12.11 8.85
CA ILE A 11 -2.86 12.95 8.82
C ILE A 11 -1.71 12.21 8.11
N PHE A 12 -1.63 10.89 8.26
CA PHE A 12 -0.63 10.10 7.56
C PHE A 12 -0.89 10.11 6.04
N ILE A 13 -2.15 9.98 5.65
CA ILE A 13 -2.55 10.07 4.24
C ILE A 13 -2.16 11.44 3.67
N HIS A 14 -2.48 12.51 4.39
CA HIS A 14 -2.19 13.87 3.94
C HIS A 14 -0.69 14.11 3.81
N GLY A 15 0.08 13.70 4.81
CA GLY A 15 1.52 13.84 4.78
C GLY A 15 2.17 13.04 3.65
N MET A 16 1.69 11.81 3.42
CA MET A 16 2.20 10.98 2.34
C MET A 16 1.88 11.59 0.97
N LYS A 17 0.68 12.10 0.81
CA LYS A 17 0.27 12.76 -0.43
C LYS A 17 1.21 13.91 -0.78
N ILE A 18 1.43 14.83 0.16
CA ILE A 18 2.31 15.98 -0.07
C ILE A 18 3.72 15.51 -0.36
N SER A 19 4.22 14.58 0.44
CA SER A 19 5.62 14.13 0.34
C SER A 19 5.89 13.40 -0.96
N LEU A 20 5.00 12.51 -1.39
CA LEU A 20 5.21 11.76 -2.63
C LEU A 20 5.00 12.63 -3.87
N GLN A 21 4.09 13.61 -3.80
CA GLN A 21 3.90 14.53 -4.93
C GLN A 21 5.14 15.35 -5.24
N GLN A 22 5.98 15.59 -4.24
CA GLN A 22 7.23 16.30 -4.44
C GLN A 22 8.31 15.43 -5.09
N ARG A 23 8.19 14.12 -5.03
CA ARG A 23 9.22 13.18 -5.48
C ARG A 23 8.83 12.32 -6.67
N ILE A 24 7.55 12.13 -6.90
CA ILE A 24 7.07 11.30 -8.00
C ILE A 24 6.16 12.16 -8.86
N PRO A 25 6.66 12.66 -10.01
CA PRO A 25 5.86 13.52 -10.88
C PRO A 25 4.59 12.81 -11.36
N GLY A 26 3.46 13.50 -11.27
CA GLY A 26 2.20 12.99 -11.75
C GLY A 26 1.51 11.99 -10.83
N VAL A 27 2.04 11.72 -9.64
CA VAL A 27 1.39 10.81 -8.71
C VAL A 27 0.10 11.44 -8.16
N SER A 28 -0.95 10.66 -8.08
CA SER A 28 -2.21 11.04 -7.47
C SER A 28 -2.53 10.06 -6.35
N ILE A 29 -2.84 10.59 -5.17
CA ILE A 29 -3.13 9.77 -3.99
C ILE A 29 -4.51 10.11 -3.47
N GLN A 30 -5.34 9.10 -3.29
CA GLN A 30 -6.66 9.22 -2.70
C GLN A 30 -6.74 8.36 -1.46
N GLY A 31 -7.37 8.87 -0.42
CA GLY A 31 -7.54 8.14 0.82
C GLY A 31 -8.85 7.38 0.87
N ALA A 32 -8.86 6.28 1.61
CA ALA A 32 -10.07 5.52 1.93
C ALA A 32 -9.94 5.01 3.36
N SER A 33 -11.03 5.02 4.11
CA SER A 33 -11.05 4.53 5.49
C SER A 33 -12.02 3.35 5.67
N GLN A 34 -12.82 3.05 4.65
CA GLN A 34 -13.76 1.93 4.65
C GLN A 34 -13.52 1.07 3.42
N ALA A 35 -13.83 -0.22 3.55
CA ALA A 35 -13.58 -1.18 2.46
C ALA A 35 -14.33 -0.80 1.18
N ASP A 36 -15.59 -0.40 1.29
CA ASP A 36 -16.39 -0.04 0.13
C ASP A 36 -15.86 1.23 -0.56
N GLU A 37 -15.30 2.17 0.19
CA GLU A 37 -14.63 3.34 -0.39
C GLU A 37 -13.41 2.92 -1.21
N LEU A 38 -12.61 2.00 -0.68
CA LEU A 38 -11.45 1.46 -1.39
C LEU A 38 -11.88 0.84 -2.72
N TRP A 39 -12.87 -0.03 -2.69
CA TRP A 39 -13.32 -0.73 -3.89
C TRP A 39 -13.96 0.20 -4.89
N GLN A 40 -14.69 1.22 -4.43
CA GLN A 40 -15.27 2.23 -5.31
C GLN A 40 -14.19 2.98 -6.08
N LYS A 41 -13.10 3.35 -5.39
CA LYS A 41 -11.97 4.03 -6.04
C LYS A 41 -11.24 3.11 -7.01
N LEU A 42 -11.12 1.83 -6.68
CA LEU A 42 -10.49 0.86 -7.56
C LEU A 42 -11.34 0.57 -8.80
N GLU A 43 -12.65 0.77 -8.74
CA GLU A 43 -13.47 0.69 -9.96
C GLU A 43 -13.05 1.74 -10.97
N SER A 44 -12.67 2.93 -10.51
CA SER A 44 -12.17 3.99 -11.39
C SER A 44 -10.71 3.77 -11.80
N TYR A 45 -9.92 3.12 -10.93
CA TYR A 45 -8.48 2.92 -11.15
C TYR A 45 -8.10 1.47 -10.83
N PRO A 46 -8.50 0.50 -11.67
CA PRO A 46 -8.32 -0.92 -11.35
C PRO A 46 -6.86 -1.38 -11.35
N GLU A 47 -5.94 -0.55 -11.83
CA GLU A 47 -4.51 -0.86 -11.84
C GLU A 47 -3.73 -0.06 -10.79
N ALA A 48 -4.43 0.61 -9.86
CA ALA A 48 -3.79 1.46 -8.87
C ALA A 48 -2.88 0.67 -7.95
N LEU A 49 -1.93 1.38 -7.36
CA LEU A 49 -1.19 0.87 -6.22
C LEU A 49 -2.03 1.10 -4.96
N VAL A 50 -2.28 0.04 -4.21
CA VAL A 50 -2.99 0.13 -2.93
C VAL A 50 -1.94 0.20 -1.83
N MET A 51 -1.95 1.28 -1.04
CA MET A 51 -1.09 1.40 0.14
C MET A 51 -1.95 1.10 1.36
N LEU A 52 -1.69 -0.02 2.01
CA LEU A 52 -2.51 -0.54 3.09
C LEU A 52 -1.84 -0.35 4.44
N ASP A 53 -2.62 0.16 5.41
CA ASP A 53 -2.21 0.24 6.81
C ASP A 53 -2.19 -1.18 7.41
N GLY A 54 -1.00 -1.71 7.63
CA GLY A 54 -0.78 -3.04 8.18
C GLY A 54 -0.77 -3.11 9.69
N ASP A 55 -1.01 -1.98 10.37
CA ASP A 55 -1.13 -1.97 11.84
C ASP A 55 -2.55 -2.26 12.30
N GLN A 56 -3.47 -2.46 11.38
CA GLN A 56 -4.83 -2.90 11.68
C GLN A 56 -4.85 -4.39 12.01
N ASP A 57 -6.01 -4.88 12.44
CA ASP A 57 -6.20 -6.30 12.71
C ASP A 57 -5.80 -7.16 11.50
N GLY A 58 -4.98 -8.20 11.74
CA GLY A 58 -4.46 -9.03 10.67
C GLY A 58 -5.53 -9.83 9.93
N GLU A 59 -6.57 -10.29 10.61
CA GLU A 59 -7.68 -11.00 9.97
C GLU A 59 -8.45 -10.08 9.03
N PHE A 60 -8.66 -8.84 9.46
CA PHE A 60 -9.30 -7.83 8.62
C PHE A 60 -8.46 -7.53 7.39
N CYS A 61 -7.15 -7.32 7.57
CA CYS A 61 -6.25 -7.05 6.46
C CYS A 61 -6.21 -8.20 5.46
N TYR A 62 -6.18 -9.43 5.96
CA TYR A 62 -6.20 -10.62 5.10
C TYR A 62 -7.48 -10.65 4.27
N TRP A 63 -8.62 -10.47 4.92
CA TRP A 63 -9.92 -10.45 4.25
C TRP A 63 -9.98 -9.35 3.18
N LEU A 64 -9.55 -8.14 3.55
CA LEU A 64 -9.57 -7.00 2.64
C LEU A 64 -8.70 -7.25 1.40
N LEU A 65 -7.49 -7.75 1.61
CA LEU A 65 -6.57 -8.04 0.50
C LEU A 65 -7.10 -9.14 -0.41
N GLN A 66 -7.62 -10.20 0.18
CA GLN A 66 -8.18 -11.31 -0.60
C GLN A 66 -9.32 -10.81 -1.50
N LYS A 67 -10.26 -10.06 -0.94
CA LYS A 67 -11.37 -9.50 -1.70
C LYS A 67 -10.88 -8.55 -2.80
N THR A 68 -9.91 -7.72 -2.46
CA THR A 68 -9.39 -6.71 -3.38
C THR A 68 -8.72 -7.35 -4.59
N VAL A 69 -7.85 -8.34 -4.39
CA VAL A 69 -7.12 -8.93 -5.51
C VAL A 69 -8.00 -9.84 -6.36
N VAL A 70 -9.07 -10.38 -5.80
CA VAL A 70 -10.05 -11.16 -6.57
C VAL A 70 -10.84 -10.25 -7.51
N GLN A 71 -11.28 -9.09 -7.03
CA GLN A 71 -12.05 -8.15 -7.82
C GLN A 71 -11.18 -7.30 -8.76
N PHE A 72 -9.96 -6.98 -8.32
CA PHE A 72 -9.05 -6.11 -9.06
C PHE A 72 -7.67 -6.77 -9.16
N PRO A 73 -7.53 -7.80 -10.03
CA PRO A 73 -6.29 -8.58 -10.08
C PRO A 73 -5.07 -7.82 -10.57
N GLU A 74 -5.26 -6.63 -11.15
CA GLU A 74 -4.15 -5.81 -11.65
C GLU A 74 -3.59 -4.84 -10.61
N VAL A 75 -4.19 -4.75 -9.41
CA VAL A 75 -3.65 -3.87 -8.36
C VAL A 75 -2.31 -4.39 -7.88
N LYS A 76 -1.47 -3.46 -7.44
CA LYS A 76 -0.24 -3.76 -6.72
C LYS A 76 -0.41 -3.26 -5.30
N VAL A 77 0.18 -3.94 -4.33
CA VAL A 77 -0.04 -3.62 -2.92
C VAL A 77 1.27 -3.30 -2.23
N LEU A 78 1.28 -2.20 -1.51
CA LEU A 78 2.34 -1.81 -0.58
C LEU A 78 1.72 -1.75 0.80
N ILE A 79 2.31 -2.46 1.77
CA ILE A 79 1.83 -2.47 3.15
C ILE A 79 2.77 -1.65 4.01
N THR A 80 2.22 -0.72 4.81
CA THR A 80 2.99 -0.05 5.85
C THR A 80 2.74 -0.75 7.17
N ALA A 81 3.76 -0.93 7.99
CA ALA A 81 3.58 -1.59 9.29
C ALA A 81 4.64 -1.11 10.28
N THR A 82 4.24 -0.93 11.53
CA THR A 82 5.18 -0.64 12.60
C THR A 82 6.05 -1.87 12.88
N ASP A 83 5.44 -3.06 12.91
CA ASP A 83 6.16 -4.32 13.05
C ASP A 83 6.04 -5.12 11.75
N CYS A 84 7.12 -5.12 10.97
CA CYS A 84 7.15 -5.82 9.68
C CYS A 84 7.40 -7.32 9.81
N ASN A 85 7.52 -7.84 11.04
CA ASN A 85 7.77 -9.26 11.28
C ASN A 85 6.51 -10.04 11.68
N LYS A 86 5.34 -9.41 11.62
CA LYS A 86 4.09 -10.10 11.95
C LYS A 86 3.86 -11.26 10.98
N ARG A 87 3.37 -12.39 11.53
CA ARG A 87 3.17 -13.61 10.75
C ARG A 87 2.24 -13.40 9.56
N TRP A 88 1.14 -12.67 9.76
CA TRP A 88 0.15 -12.52 8.71
C TRP A 88 0.70 -11.81 7.46
N LEU A 89 1.74 -10.98 7.64
CA LEU A 89 2.40 -10.33 6.51
C LEU A 89 3.03 -11.35 5.55
N GLN A 90 3.57 -12.44 6.09
CA GLN A 90 4.12 -13.52 5.26
C GLN A 90 3.01 -14.29 4.54
N GLU A 91 1.86 -14.39 5.17
CA GLU A 91 0.73 -15.13 4.61
C GLU A 91 0.06 -14.41 3.45
N VAL A 92 0.14 -13.07 3.41
CA VAL A 92 -0.52 -12.27 2.37
C VAL A 92 0.38 -11.87 1.22
N ILE A 93 1.65 -12.25 1.26
CA ILE A 93 2.63 -11.76 0.28
C ILE A 93 2.23 -12.14 -1.16
N HIS A 94 1.51 -13.24 -1.35
CA HIS A 94 1.05 -13.69 -2.66
C HIS A 94 -0.23 -12.99 -3.12
N PHE A 95 -0.78 -12.07 -2.34
CA PHE A 95 -1.93 -11.26 -2.75
C PHE A 95 -1.48 -9.96 -3.41
N ASN A 96 -0.55 -10.05 -4.36
CA ASN A 96 0.00 -8.92 -5.11
C ASN A 96 0.76 -7.93 -4.22
N VAL A 97 1.23 -8.37 -3.05
CA VAL A 97 2.03 -7.53 -2.16
C VAL A 97 3.45 -7.48 -2.69
N LEU A 98 3.85 -6.32 -3.18
CA LEU A 98 5.18 -6.11 -3.72
C LEU A 98 6.09 -5.36 -2.77
N ALA A 99 5.53 -4.67 -1.77
CA ALA A 99 6.35 -3.92 -0.84
C ALA A 99 5.77 -4.00 0.57
N ILE A 100 6.65 -4.10 1.55
CA ILE A 100 6.33 -3.95 2.96
C ILE A 100 7.33 -2.95 3.51
N VAL A 101 6.84 -1.82 4.02
CA VAL A 101 7.68 -0.69 4.39
C VAL A 101 7.40 -0.30 5.83
N PRO A 102 8.45 -0.19 6.67
CA PRO A 102 8.25 0.31 8.04
C PRO A 102 7.58 1.68 8.01
N ARG A 103 6.58 1.86 8.88
CA ARG A 103 5.75 3.06 8.87
C ARG A 103 6.55 4.33 9.18
N ASP A 104 7.64 4.21 9.93
CA ASP A 104 8.52 5.32 10.27
C ASP A 104 9.66 5.55 9.26
N SER A 105 9.58 4.93 8.09
CA SER A 105 10.59 5.11 7.06
C SER A 105 10.62 6.53 6.53
N THR A 106 11.74 6.91 5.93
CA THR A 106 11.88 8.23 5.30
C THR A 106 11.02 8.33 4.06
N VAL A 107 10.76 9.56 3.63
CA VAL A 107 10.01 9.82 2.40
C VAL A 107 10.73 9.22 1.20
N GLU A 108 12.08 9.29 1.19
CA GLU A 108 12.89 8.72 0.13
C GLU A 108 12.68 7.20 0.02
N THR A 109 12.61 6.52 1.16
CA THR A 109 12.35 5.08 1.20
C THR A 109 10.96 4.76 0.66
N PHE A 110 9.94 5.53 1.06
CA PHE A 110 8.59 5.35 0.53
C PHE A 110 8.53 5.57 -0.98
N ALA A 111 9.19 6.62 -1.47
CA ALA A 111 9.21 6.90 -2.91
C ALA A 111 9.88 5.76 -3.68
N LEU A 112 10.99 5.23 -3.15
CA LEU A 112 11.68 4.11 -3.76
C LEU A 112 10.81 2.86 -3.79
N ALA A 113 10.13 2.56 -2.68
CA ALA A 113 9.25 1.40 -2.58
C ALA A 113 8.06 1.51 -3.55
N VAL A 114 7.47 2.71 -3.64
CA VAL A 114 6.36 2.96 -4.56
C VAL A 114 6.80 2.77 -6.01
N ASN A 115 7.95 3.33 -6.39
CA ASN A 115 8.46 3.18 -7.75
C ASN A 115 8.79 1.74 -8.07
N SER A 116 9.40 1.01 -7.13
CA SER A 116 9.71 -0.42 -7.32
C SER A 116 8.43 -1.23 -7.53
N ALA A 117 7.44 -1.03 -6.67
CA ALA A 117 6.17 -1.73 -6.78
C ALA A 117 5.45 -1.40 -8.09
N ALA A 118 5.48 -0.14 -8.51
CA ALA A 118 4.87 0.27 -9.78
C ALA A 118 5.49 -0.43 -10.98
N MET A 119 6.76 -0.81 -10.86
CA MET A 119 7.48 -1.56 -11.89
C MET A 119 7.34 -3.08 -11.74
N GLY A 120 6.55 -3.53 -10.78
CA GLY A 120 6.37 -4.95 -10.50
C GLY A 120 7.52 -5.59 -9.74
N MET A 121 8.39 -4.79 -9.14
CA MET A 121 9.56 -5.28 -8.41
C MET A 121 9.28 -5.29 -6.90
N MET A 122 9.79 -6.29 -6.22
CA MET A 122 9.58 -6.43 -4.78
C MET A 122 10.50 -5.52 -3.98
N PHE A 123 9.97 -4.99 -2.89
CA PHE A 123 10.69 -4.15 -1.94
C PHE A 123 10.25 -4.61 -0.53
N LEU A 124 11.01 -5.53 0.06
CA LEU A 124 10.66 -6.15 1.34
C LEU A 124 11.66 -5.74 2.42
N PRO A 125 11.21 -5.62 3.69
CA PRO A 125 12.10 -5.26 4.78
C PRO A 125 13.13 -6.36 5.02
N GLY A 126 14.33 -5.95 5.42
CA GLY A 126 15.42 -6.87 5.69
C GLY A 126 16.20 -7.33 4.48
N GLU A 127 15.74 -7.03 3.28
CA GLU A 127 16.47 -7.39 2.07
C GLU A 127 17.65 -6.45 1.84
N GLY A 128 18.76 -7.00 1.38
CA GLY A 128 19.95 -6.21 1.08
C GLY A 128 20.83 -5.91 2.28
N HIS A 129 20.57 -6.53 3.40
CA HIS A 129 21.41 -6.38 4.57
C HIS A 129 22.63 -7.27 4.50
#